data_55af7a1139b675103ebf1a6ebbb922a8
#
_entry.id   55af7a1139b675103ebf1a6ebbb922a8
#
_cell.length_a   1.000
_cell.length_b   1.000
_cell.length_c   1.000
_cell.angle_alpha   90.00
_cell.angle_beta   90.00
_cell.angle_gamma   90.00
#
_symmetry.space_group_name_H-M   'P 1'
#
loop_
_entity.id
_entity.type
_entity.pdbx_description
1 polymer ?
#
loop_
_entity_poly.entity_id
_entity_poly.type
_entity_poly.pdbx_seq_one_letter_code
_entity_poly.pdbx_strand_id
1 'polypeptide(L)'
;MIIEEDLSILSDRILEYRIEVGLDPTTKTVKGHEILTWNNRSGQPIQDFCFHLYLNAFRNNRSTFIREGRFRSLWPWEEEVPEDYWGLIRVDSVQVVSPGPD
;
A
#
# COMPACT_ATOMS: atom_id res chain seq x y z
N MET A 1 -16.15 16.99 1.63
CA MET A 1 -17.32 17.15 0.76
C MET A 1 -17.41 15.96 -0.18
N ILE A 2 -18.57 15.35 -0.22
CA ILE A 2 -18.80 14.21 -1.10
C ILE A 2 -19.49 14.72 -2.35
N ILE A 3 -18.93 14.42 -3.49
CA ILE A 3 -19.52 14.76 -4.78
C ILE A 3 -19.98 13.46 -5.42
N GLU A 4 -21.28 13.26 -5.49
CA GLU A 4 -21.87 12.03 -6.00
C GLU A 4 -22.41 12.20 -7.42
N GLU A 5 -22.64 13.43 -7.84
CA GLU A 5 -23.20 13.70 -9.14
C GLU A 5 -22.22 13.35 -10.26
N ASP A 6 -22.74 12.87 -11.35
CA ASP A 6 -22.04 12.63 -12.61
C ASP A 6 -20.92 11.58 -12.57
N LEU A 7 -20.95 10.69 -11.58
CA LEU A 7 -20.02 9.55 -11.57
C LEU A 7 -20.22 8.65 -12.79
N SER A 8 -21.38 8.70 -13.43
CA SER A 8 -21.68 7.91 -14.61
C SER A 8 -20.85 8.31 -15.83
N ILE A 9 -20.30 9.53 -15.85
CA ILE A 9 -19.47 9.99 -16.97
C ILE A 9 -17.99 9.65 -16.78
N LEU A 10 -17.63 9.15 -15.61
CA LEU A 10 -16.27 8.68 -15.33
C LEU A 10 -16.09 7.27 -15.86
N SER A 11 -14.85 6.81 -15.90
CA SER A 11 -14.58 5.44 -16.26
C SER A 11 -15.28 4.47 -15.31
N ASP A 12 -15.65 3.29 -15.81
CA ASP A 12 -16.26 2.26 -14.99
C ASP A 12 -15.37 1.87 -13.81
N ARG A 13 -16.00 1.60 -12.68
CA ARG A 13 -15.27 1.13 -11.51
C ARG A 13 -14.89 -0.32 -11.70
N ILE A 14 -13.61 -0.57 -11.83
CA ILE A 14 -13.07 -1.93 -11.90
C ILE A 14 -12.33 -2.30 -10.62
N LEU A 15 -12.14 -1.34 -9.73
CA LEU A 15 -11.37 -1.51 -8.50
C LEU A 15 -12.05 -0.74 -7.38
N GLU A 16 -12.24 -1.41 -6.25
CA GLU A 16 -12.80 -0.82 -5.06
C GLU A 16 -12.00 -1.24 -3.84
N TYR A 17 -11.72 -0.29 -2.97
CA TYR A 17 -11.07 -0.53 -1.69
C TYR A 17 -12.04 -0.20 -0.57
N ARG A 18 -12.11 -1.08 0.42
CA ARG A 18 -12.74 -0.79 1.70
C ARG A 18 -11.68 -0.98 2.77
N ILE A 19 -11.34 0.09 3.46
CA ILE A 19 -10.23 0.11 4.40
C ILE A 19 -10.72 0.56 5.77
N GLU A 20 -10.41 -0.25 6.78
CA GLU A 20 -10.65 0.10 8.17
C GLU A 20 -9.30 0.15 8.87
N VAL A 21 -9.01 1.25 9.55
CA VAL A 21 -7.72 1.45 10.21
C VAL A 21 -7.92 1.99 11.60
N GLY A 22 -7.02 1.58 12.48
CA GLY A 22 -6.92 2.11 13.83
C GLY A 22 -5.50 2.55 14.11
N LEU A 23 -5.36 3.72 14.72
CA LEU A 23 -4.07 4.26 15.10
C LEU A 23 -3.85 4.10 16.59
N ASP A 24 -2.72 3.52 16.95
CA ASP A 24 -2.24 3.53 18.33
C ASP A 24 -1.10 4.55 18.43
N PRO A 25 -1.35 5.73 19.02
CA PRO A 25 -0.31 6.76 19.10
C PRO A 25 0.80 6.43 20.09
N THR A 26 0.52 5.55 21.05
CA THR A 26 1.54 5.14 22.03
C THR A 26 2.62 4.30 21.39
N THR A 27 2.24 3.34 20.58
CA THR A 27 3.17 2.47 19.87
C THR A 27 3.52 3.00 18.49
N LYS A 28 2.87 4.09 18.06
CA LYS A 28 3.01 4.65 16.71
C LYS A 28 2.73 3.61 15.64
N THR A 29 1.68 2.84 15.86
CA THR A 29 1.31 1.72 15.01
C THR A 29 -0.06 1.95 14.42
N VAL A 30 -0.20 1.68 13.13
CA VAL A 30 -1.49 1.64 12.44
C VAL A 30 -1.79 0.18 12.12
N LYS A 31 -2.95 -0.28 12.55
CA LYS A 31 -3.46 -1.60 12.18
C LYS A 31 -4.63 -1.41 11.24
N GLY A 32 -4.63 -2.13 10.15
CA GLY A 32 -5.65 -1.98 9.15
C GLY A 32 -6.14 -3.31 8.60
N HIS A 33 -7.36 -3.27 8.12
CA HIS A 33 -7.97 -4.34 7.38
C HIS A 33 -8.49 -3.76 6.07
N GLU A 34 -8.16 -4.40 4.96
CA GLU A 34 -8.53 -3.93 3.65
C GLU A 34 -9.25 -5.03 2.88
N ILE A 35 -10.35 -4.66 2.24
CA ILE A 35 -11.01 -5.50 1.26
C ILE A 35 -10.82 -4.83 -0.09
N LEU A 36 -10.11 -5.51 -0.96
CA LEU A 36 -9.90 -5.09 -2.33
C LEU A 36 -10.85 -5.88 -3.22
N THR A 37 -11.71 -5.19 -3.94
CA THR A 37 -12.59 -5.79 -4.92
C THR A 37 -12.15 -5.36 -6.30
N TRP A 38 -11.84 -6.33 -7.15
CA TRP A 38 -11.40 -6.07 -8.50
C TRP A 38 -12.26 -6.84 -9.49
N ASN A 39 -12.73 -6.12 -10.50
CA ASN A 39 -13.49 -6.69 -11.58
C ASN A 39 -12.55 -6.92 -12.77
N ASN A 40 -12.24 -8.18 -13.04
CA ASN A 40 -11.37 -8.56 -14.13
C ASN A 40 -12.11 -8.47 -15.47
N ARG A 41 -11.82 -7.44 -16.24
CA ARG A 41 -12.42 -7.25 -17.57
C ARG A 41 -11.51 -7.67 -18.70
N SER A 42 -10.37 -8.29 -18.37
CA SER A 42 -9.38 -8.67 -19.40
C SER A 42 -9.84 -9.85 -20.26
N GLY A 43 -10.83 -10.62 -19.79
CA GLY A 43 -11.22 -11.86 -20.43
C GLY A 43 -10.27 -13.01 -20.22
N GLN A 44 -9.22 -12.79 -19.43
CA GLN A 44 -8.21 -13.79 -19.13
C GLN A 44 -8.14 -14.02 -17.62
N PRO A 45 -7.93 -15.27 -17.18
CA PRO A 45 -7.72 -15.50 -15.76
C PRO A 45 -6.41 -14.87 -15.30
N ILE A 46 -6.43 -14.29 -14.12
CA ILE A 46 -5.25 -13.71 -13.49
C ILE A 46 -4.89 -14.58 -12.29
N GLN A 47 -3.64 -14.98 -12.22
CA GLN A 47 -3.16 -15.87 -11.17
C GLN A 47 -2.36 -15.15 -10.09
N ASP A 48 -1.78 -14.01 -10.41
CA ASP A 48 -0.87 -13.31 -9.53
C ASP A 48 -1.29 -11.86 -9.35
N PHE A 49 -1.15 -11.36 -8.14
CA PHE A 49 -1.34 -9.96 -7.80
C PHE A 49 -0.08 -9.43 -7.16
N CYS A 50 0.32 -8.23 -7.55
CA CYS A 50 1.47 -7.57 -6.97
C CYS A 50 1.01 -6.30 -6.26
N PHE A 51 1.44 -6.15 -5.01
CA PHE A 51 1.14 -4.97 -4.21
C PHE A 51 2.43 -4.23 -3.89
N HIS A 52 2.40 -2.91 -4.05
CA HIS A 52 3.51 -2.07 -3.64
C HIS A 52 3.38 -1.72 -2.15
N LEU A 53 4.36 -2.16 -1.39
CA LEU A 53 4.45 -1.79 0.02
C LEU A 53 5.41 -0.61 0.14
N TYR A 54 4.95 0.56 -0.27
CA TYR A 54 5.79 1.75 -0.43
C TYR A 54 6.52 2.13 0.84
N LEU A 55 5.89 1.97 2.00
CA LEU A 55 6.51 2.36 3.26
C LEU A 55 7.78 1.54 3.55
N ASN A 56 7.88 0.34 3.01
CA ASN A 56 9.06 -0.50 3.22
C ASN A 56 10.33 0.06 2.56
N ALA A 57 10.20 1.04 1.68
CA ALA A 57 11.35 1.78 1.18
C ALA A 57 12.10 2.52 2.31
N PHE A 58 11.41 2.78 3.41
CA PHE A 58 11.93 3.53 4.56
C PHE A 58 12.10 2.66 5.80
N ARG A 59 12.10 1.35 5.66
CA ARG A 59 12.16 0.45 6.83
C ARG A 59 13.54 0.41 7.48
N ASN A 60 14.58 0.65 6.73
CA ASN A 60 15.96 0.70 7.22
C ASN A 60 16.86 1.27 6.12
N ASN A 61 18.15 1.39 6.41
CA ASN A 61 19.13 1.92 5.47
C ASN A 61 19.56 0.92 4.39
N ARG A 62 19.04 -0.31 4.43
CA ARG A 62 19.37 -1.36 3.47
C ARG A 62 18.39 -1.44 2.30
N SER A 63 17.28 -0.71 2.36
CA SER A 63 16.32 -0.71 1.26
C SER A 63 16.97 -0.14 0.01
N THR A 64 16.52 -0.61 -1.14
CA THR A 64 17.04 -0.14 -2.43
C THR A 64 16.88 1.36 -2.57
N PHE A 65 15.74 1.89 -2.16
CA PHE A 65 15.47 3.32 -2.25
C PHE A 65 16.48 4.16 -1.47
N ILE A 66 16.75 3.78 -0.23
CA ILE A 66 17.70 4.52 0.61
C ILE A 66 19.13 4.36 0.09
N ARG A 67 19.50 3.17 -0.32
CA ARG A 67 20.85 2.93 -0.87
C ARG A 67 21.08 3.73 -2.14
N GLU A 68 20.11 3.80 -3.03
CA GLU A 68 20.21 4.60 -4.24
C GLU A 68 20.29 6.09 -3.93
N GLY A 69 19.52 6.55 -2.96
CA GLY A 69 19.55 7.94 -2.53
C GLY A 69 20.90 8.34 -1.99
N ARG A 70 21.52 7.48 -1.19
CA ARG A 70 22.89 7.71 -0.67
C ARG A 70 23.92 7.76 -1.79
N PHE A 71 23.83 6.82 -2.71
CA PHE A 71 24.74 6.77 -3.85
C PHE A 71 24.69 8.07 -4.68
N ARG A 72 23.50 8.63 -4.81
CA ARG A 72 23.28 9.88 -5.56
C ARG A 72 23.49 11.13 -4.71
N SER A 73 23.92 10.97 -3.47
CA SER A 73 24.06 12.07 -2.52
C SER A 73 22.76 12.86 -2.29
N LEU A 74 21.64 12.19 -2.43
CA LEU A 74 20.33 12.79 -2.18
C LEU A 74 19.99 12.87 -0.69
N TRP A 75 20.66 12.04 0.12
CA TRP A 75 20.43 11.97 1.56
C TRP A 75 21.65 12.48 2.29
N PRO A 76 21.46 13.43 3.19
CA PRO A 76 22.60 13.95 3.99
C PRO A 76 23.00 13.01 5.13
N TRP A 77 22.36 11.86 5.26
CA TRP A 77 22.51 10.98 6.41
C TRP A 77 23.67 10.00 6.19
N GLU A 78 24.85 10.43 6.51
CA GLU A 78 26.00 9.54 6.57
C GLU A 78 26.03 8.76 7.88
N GLU A 79 25.36 9.29 8.92
CA GLU A 79 25.27 8.70 10.24
C GLU A 79 24.05 7.75 10.34
N GLU A 80 24.05 6.90 11.36
CA GLU A 80 22.92 6.07 11.66
C GLU A 80 21.69 6.92 11.98
N VAL A 81 20.59 6.62 11.30
CA VAL A 81 19.33 7.27 11.56
C VAL A 81 18.65 6.53 12.71
N PRO A 82 18.12 7.23 13.73
CA PRO A 82 17.41 6.58 14.81
C PRO A 82 16.27 5.69 14.29
N GLU A 83 16.04 4.57 14.98
CA GLU A 83 14.97 3.63 14.60
C GLU A 83 13.60 4.29 14.48
N ASP A 84 13.34 5.31 15.28
CA ASP A 84 12.07 6.05 15.27
C ASP A 84 11.77 6.70 13.93
N TYR A 85 12.77 6.91 13.11
CA TYR A 85 12.61 7.56 11.81
C TYR A 85 12.27 6.58 10.70
N TRP A 86 12.45 5.29 10.96
CA TRP A 86 12.11 4.27 9.99
C TRP A 86 10.65 3.87 10.12
N GLY A 87 10.05 3.54 9.01
CA GLY A 87 8.71 3.02 8.96
C GLY A 87 8.68 1.72 8.17
N LEU A 88 7.73 0.88 8.49
CA LEU A 88 7.54 -0.35 7.74
C LEU A 88 6.07 -0.69 7.66
N ILE A 89 5.73 -1.48 6.67
CA ILE A 89 4.42 -2.09 6.55
C ILE A 89 4.61 -3.60 6.51
N ARG A 90 3.81 -4.31 7.30
CA ARG A 90 3.81 -5.76 7.33
C ARG A 90 2.41 -6.24 7.02
N VAL A 91 2.31 -7.17 6.10
CA VAL A 91 1.04 -7.82 5.78
C VAL A 91 1.00 -9.13 6.56
N ASP A 92 0.05 -9.24 7.48
CA ASP A 92 -0.06 -10.42 8.33
C ASP A 92 -0.76 -11.57 7.60
N SER A 93 -1.75 -11.27 6.78
CA SER A 93 -2.45 -12.29 6.03
C SER A 93 -3.10 -11.70 4.78
N VAL A 94 -3.21 -12.53 3.76
CA VAL A 94 -3.96 -12.22 2.54
C VAL A 94 -4.82 -13.41 2.22
N GLN A 95 -6.08 -13.16 1.90
CA GLN A 95 -7.03 -14.22 1.61
C GLN A 95 -7.92 -13.81 0.44
N VAL A 96 -8.14 -14.72 -0.48
CA VAL A 96 -9.16 -14.56 -1.52
C VAL A 96 -10.49 -14.97 -0.93
N VAL A 97 -11.39 -13.99 -0.77
CA VAL A 97 -12.64 -14.22 -0.06
C VAL A 97 -13.70 -14.86 -0.94
N SER A 98 -13.86 -14.36 -2.12
CA SER A 98 -14.80 -14.94 -3.09
C SER A 98 -14.51 -14.33 -4.44
N PRO A 99 -14.22 -15.12 -5.45
CA PRO A 99 -14.39 -14.63 -6.79
C PRO A 99 -15.89 -14.47 -6.98
N GLY A 100 -16.38 -13.24 -6.93
CA GLY A 100 -17.78 -13.02 -7.17
C GLY A 100 -18.24 -13.68 -8.45
N PRO A 101 -19.52 -13.94 -8.61
CA PRO A 101 -20.02 -14.41 -9.88
C PRO A 101 -19.74 -13.35 -10.93
N ASP A 102 -19.15 -13.76 -11.97
CA ASP A 102 -18.87 -12.86 -13.07
C ASP A 102 -20.09 -12.67 -13.96
#